data_9c497d78dfd5348ac87d84030c5d7657
#
_entry.id   9c497d78dfd5348ac87d84030c5d7657
#
_cell.length_a   1.000
_cell.length_b   1.000
_cell.length_c   1.000
_cell.angle_alpha   90.00
_cell.angle_beta   90.00
_cell.angle_gamma   90.00
#
_symmetry.space_group_name_H-M   'P 1'
#
loop_
_entity.id
_entity.type
_entity.pdbx_description
1 polymer ?
#
loop_
_entity_poly.entity_id
_entity_poly.type
_entity_poly.pdbx_seq_one_letter_code
_entity_poly.pdbx_strand_id
1 'polypeptide(L)'
;MTVYERAVERKLQAVKAKPHARILAIETSCDETAAAVIEDGRRVLSNVVHTQIPLHVPYGGVVPEIASRSHVQKIGSVVRRALEEAELCLPELDAVAVTNGPGLVGALLVGVSYAKGLAYAAGLPFLGVNHIASHIAANYLSYPELEPPFTCLVASGGHSHIIVVESGERYRLLGRTRDDAAGEAFDKVARVLGLPYPGGPNLETLAKEGDPKKYRFHSAFNEGEGFDFSFSGIKTAVVNRLHNAEQSGETIDRADLAASFQKTIVDILAEKSVRAAKSQEGLAGERLALAGGVSANRALREAMETRATKAGIAFYCPAFAYCTDNAAMVGSAAYGKLMLGETDSLSLNAIPYLSIEDQSQGA
;
A
#
# COMPACT_ATOMS: atom_id res chain seq x y z
N MET A 1 -1.70 -0.03 -37.01
CA MET A 1 -0.62 -0.20 -36.01
C MET A 1 0.47 0.83 -36.20
N THR A 2 0.76 1.61 -35.18
CA THR A 2 1.86 2.57 -35.13
C THR A 2 3.23 1.86 -35.05
N VAL A 3 4.33 2.61 -35.16
CA VAL A 3 5.69 2.05 -34.96
C VAL A 3 5.85 1.52 -33.53
N TYR A 4 5.29 2.26 -32.55
CA TYR A 4 5.30 1.86 -31.15
C TYR A 4 4.53 0.55 -30.92
N GLU A 5 3.31 0.43 -31.38
CA GLU A 5 2.49 -0.78 -31.23
C GLU A 5 3.17 -2.03 -31.81
N ARG A 6 3.83 -1.91 -32.98
CA ARG A 6 4.63 -3.01 -33.55
C ARG A 6 5.86 -3.38 -32.72
N ALA A 7 6.47 -2.39 -32.05
CA ALA A 7 7.59 -2.65 -31.14
C ALA A 7 7.12 -3.39 -29.89
N VAL A 8 6.02 -2.94 -29.29
CA VAL A 8 5.38 -3.57 -28.11
C VAL A 8 5.00 -5.02 -28.42
N GLU A 9 4.32 -5.29 -29.54
CA GLU A 9 3.93 -6.65 -29.91
C GLU A 9 5.14 -7.59 -30.04
N ARG A 10 6.20 -7.14 -30.70
CA ARG A 10 7.46 -7.94 -30.80
C ARG A 10 8.09 -8.18 -29.44
N LYS A 11 8.05 -7.17 -28.53
CA LYS A 11 8.61 -7.32 -27.19
C LYS A 11 7.80 -8.33 -26.36
N LEU A 12 6.47 -8.29 -26.42
CA LEU A 12 5.58 -9.25 -25.73
C LEU A 12 5.81 -10.69 -26.22
N GLN A 13 5.99 -10.90 -27.52
CA GLN A 13 6.34 -12.21 -28.04
C GLN A 13 7.71 -12.70 -27.53
N ALA A 14 8.70 -11.80 -27.47
CA ALA A 14 10.03 -12.12 -26.97
C ALA A 14 10.02 -12.44 -25.46
N VAL A 15 9.22 -11.73 -24.65
CA VAL A 15 9.12 -11.97 -23.19
C VAL A 15 8.69 -13.40 -22.88
N LYS A 16 7.70 -13.93 -23.62
CA LYS A 16 7.21 -15.30 -23.43
C LYS A 16 8.28 -16.40 -23.71
N ALA A 17 9.31 -16.06 -24.46
CA ALA A 17 10.40 -16.98 -24.82
C ALA A 17 11.65 -16.81 -23.96
N LYS A 18 11.70 -15.78 -23.11
CA LYS A 18 12.85 -15.49 -22.24
C LYS A 18 12.78 -16.30 -20.94
N PRO A 19 13.96 -16.64 -20.35
CA PRO A 19 14.01 -17.24 -19.03
C PRO A 19 13.59 -16.27 -17.91
N HIS A 20 13.80 -14.97 -18.11
CA HIS A 20 13.51 -13.93 -17.13
C HIS A 20 12.92 -12.69 -17.78
N ALA A 21 11.91 -12.11 -17.15
CA ALA A 21 11.29 -10.85 -17.55
C ALA A 21 11.62 -9.73 -16.53
N ARG A 22 12.06 -8.57 -17.01
CA ARG A 22 12.51 -7.42 -16.22
C ARG A 22 11.64 -6.20 -16.42
N ILE A 23 11.08 -5.68 -15.34
CA ILE A 23 10.15 -4.57 -15.34
C ILE A 23 10.77 -3.39 -14.60
N LEU A 24 10.86 -2.22 -15.26
CA LEU A 24 11.06 -0.96 -14.56
C LEU A 24 9.73 -0.47 -14.04
N ALA A 25 9.63 -0.30 -12.73
CA ALA A 25 8.43 0.17 -12.06
C ALA A 25 8.63 1.55 -11.44
N ILE A 26 7.56 2.35 -11.43
CA ILE A 26 7.54 3.73 -10.91
C ILE A 26 6.35 3.92 -9.99
N GLU A 27 6.60 4.52 -8.81
CA GLU A 27 5.58 4.88 -7.83
C GLU A 27 5.67 6.37 -7.52
N THR A 28 4.52 7.06 -7.65
CA THR A 28 4.38 8.49 -7.32
C THR A 28 2.99 8.84 -6.80
N SER A 29 2.26 7.90 -6.19
CA SER A 29 0.85 8.13 -5.84
C SER A 29 0.61 9.12 -4.70
N CYS A 30 1.61 9.33 -3.83
CA CYS A 30 1.49 10.19 -2.65
C CYS A 30 2.74 11.06 -2.43
N ASP A 31 3.58 10.74 -1.45
CA ASP A 31 4.75 11.55 -1.06
C ASP A 31 6.09 10.79 -1.19
N GLU A 32 6.10 9.58 -1.77
CA GLU A 32 7.29 8.86 -2.17
C GLU A 32 7.47 8.90 -3.69
N THR A 33 8.65 9.35 -4.15
CA THR A 33 9.10 9.15 -5.54
C THR A 33 9.95 7.90 -5.57
N ALA A 34 9.47 6.82 -6.16
CA ALA A 34 10.24 5.58 -6.20
C ALA A 34 10.36 5.00 -7.61
N ALA A 35 11.47 4.30 -7.86
CA ALA A 35 11.68 3.46 -9.03
C ALA A 35 12.39 2.18 -8.63
N ALA A 36 12.04 1.08 -9.29
CA ALA A 36 12.61 -0.23 -9.03
C ALA A 36 12.76 -1.03 -10.33
N VAL A 37 13.71 -1.95 -10.35
CA VAL A 37 13.78 -2.99 -11.39
C VAL A 37 13.48 -4.33 -10.74
N ILE A 38 12.46 -5.01 -11.27
CA ILE A 38 11.97 -6.28 -10.75
C ILE A 38 12.13 -7.36 -11.82
N GLU A 39 12.67 -8.50 -11.43
CA GLU A 39 12.80 -9.69 -12.28
C GLU A 39 11.75 -10.72 -11.84
N ASP A 40 10.98 -11.23 -12.81
CA ASP A 40 9.96 -12.28 -12.64
C ASP A 40 8.90 -11.98 -11.55
N GLY A 41 8.65 -10.69 -11.29
CA GLY A 41 7.68 -10.25 -10.30
C GLY A 41 8.02 -10.58 -8.84
N ARG A 42 9.16 -11.23 -8.58
CA ARG A 42 9.55 -11.73 -7.25
C ARG A 42 10.93 -11.26 -6.80
N ARG A 43 11.85 -11.05 -7.72
CA ARG A 43 13.24 -10.70 -7.42
C ARG A 43 13.46 -9.21 -7.61
N VAL A 44 13.84 -8.53 -6.55
CA VAL A 44 14.18 -7.10 -6.56
C VAL A 44 15.63 -6.95 -6.99
N LEU A 45 15.88 -6.33 -8.15
CA LEU A 45 17.22 -5.98 -8.62
C LEU A 45 17.65 -4.61 -8.10
N SER A 46 16.69 -3.67 -8.00
CA SER A 46 16.89 -2.37 -7.37
C SER A 46 15.56 -1.84 -6.83
N ASN A 47 15.60 -1.00 -5.79
CA ASN A 47 14.42 -0.30 -5.28
C ASN A 47 14.84 1.02 -4.62
N VAL A 48 14.79 2.09 -5.36
CA VAL A 48 15.18 3.44 -4.94
C VAL A 48 13.96 4.23 -4.54
N VAL A 49 13.94 4.72 -3.31
CA VAL A 49 12.86 5.54 -2.75
C VAL A 49 13.42 6.90 -2.33
N HIS A 50 12.77 7.96 -2.77
CA HIS A 50 12.99 9.33 -2.32
C HIS A 50 11.74 9.81 -1.59
N THR A 51 11.81 9.87 -0.25
CA THR A 51 10.70 10.33 0.58
C THR A 51 10.64 11.85 0.66
N GLN A 52 9.43 12.37 0.69
CA GLN A 52 9.14 13.79 0.85
C GLN A 52 8.69 14.15 2.28
N ILE A 53 8.72 13.20 3.22
CA ILE A 53 8.33 13.42 4.62
C ILE A 53 8.91 14.73 5.18
N PRO A 54 10.23 15.04 5.00
CA PRO A 54 10.79 16.29 5.53
C PRO A 54 10.14 17.57 4.98
N LEU A 55 9.60 17.53 3.76
CA LEU A 55 8.90 18.64 3.14
C LEU A 55 7.49 18.84 3.73
N HIS A 56 6.87 17.78 4.23
CA HIS A 56 5.50 17.78 4.73
C HIS A 56 5.40 17.94 6.25
N VAL A 57 6.47 17.67 7.00
CA VAL A 57 6.52 17.85 8.46
C VAL A 57 6.02 19.24 8.91
N PRO A 58 6.43 20.38 8.29
CA PRO A 58 5.97 21.72 8.71
C PRO A 58 4.45 21.93 8.57
N TYR A 59 3.79 21.13 7.71
CA TYR A 59 2.35 21.22 7.46
C TYR A 59 1.55 20.19 8.27
N GLY A 60 2.24 19.25 8.93
CA GLY A 60 1.62 18.18 9.71
C GLY A 60 0.87 17.15 8.86
N GLY A 61 1.27 16.98 7.60
CA GLY A 61 0.70 16.02 6.64
C GLY A 61 0.97 16.40 5.19
N VAL A 62 0.65 15.51 4.27
CA VAL A 62 0.94 15.69 2.84
C VAL A 62 0.17 16.88 2.25
N VAL A 63 0.88 17.75 1.52
CA VAL A 63 0.32 18.83 0.73
C VAL A 63 0.42 18.46 -0.75
N PRO A 64 -0.71 18.17 -1.44
CA PRO A 64 -0.71 17.56 -2.78
C PRO A 64 0.10 18.33 -3.83
N GLU A 65 0.04 19.66 -3.81
CA GLU A 65 0.78 20.49 -4.78
C GLU A 65 2.29 20.46 -4.54
N ILE A 66 2.72 20.45 -3.28
CA ILE A 66 4.14 20.32 -2.92
C ILE A 66 4.64 18.93 -3.38
N ALA A 67 3.85 17.88 -3.12
CA ALA A 67 4.17 16.52 -3.52
C ALA A 67 4.37 16.43 -5.04
N SER A 68 3.42 16.93 -5.83
CA SER A 68 3.48 16.90 -7.29
C SER A 68 4.73 17.60 -7.84
N ARG A 69 5.07 18.78 -7.32
CA ARG A 69 6.28 19.53 -7.72
C ARG A 69 7.57 18.79 -7.37
N SER A 70 7.63 18.17 -6.21
CA SER A 70 8.79 17.38 -5.79
C SER A 70 8.98 16.15 -6.68
N HIS A 71 7.91 15.45 -7.07
CA HIS A 71 8.00 14.33 -8.01
C HIS A 71 8.63 14.76 -9.35
N VAL A 72 8.21 15.88 -9.93
CA VAL A 72 8.79 16.41 -11.18
C VAL A 72 10.30 16.58 -11.05
N GLN A 73 10.77 17.09 -9.92
CA GLN A 73 12.20 17.35 -9.70
C GLN A 73 13.02 16.08 -9.49
N LYS A 74 12.41 15.02 -8.95
CA LYS A 74 13.14 13.83 -8.45
C LYS A 74 13.05 12.62 -9.37
N ILE A 75 11.95 12.44 -10.10
CA ILE A 75 11.66 11.22 -10.85
C ILE A 75 12.80 10.80 -11.80
N GLY A 76 13.38 11.75 -12.53
CA GLY A 76 14.46 11.43 -13.47
C GLY A 76 15.73 10.90 -12.79
N SER A 77 16.11 11.46 -11.63
CA SER A 77 17.27 11.00 -10.87
C SER A 77 17.02 9.67 -10.17
N VAL A 78 15.79 9.45 -9.66
CA VAL A 78 15.40 8.21 -8.99
C VAL A 78 15.37 7.05 -9.98
N VAL A 79 14.78 7.24 -11.17
CA VAL A 79 14.76 6.22 -12.24
C VAL A 79 16.17 5.89 -12.73
N ARG A 80 17.01 6.90 -12.96
CA ARG A 80 18.40 6.67 -13.38
C ARG A 80 19.14 5.82 -12.35
N ARG A 81 19.04 6.18 -11.08
CA ARG A 81 19.68 5.45 -9.99
C ARG A 81 19.17 4.00 -9.88
N ALA A 82 17.86 3.78 -10.06
CA ALA A 82 17.31 2.43 -10.05
C ALA A 82 17.89 1.55 -11.19
N LEU A 83 18.11 2.11 -12.37
CA LEU A 83 18.76 1.40 -13.48
C LEU A 83 20.24 1.15 -13.20
N GLU A 84 20.96 2.13 -12.66
CA GLU A 84 22.37 2.02 -12.26
C GLU A 84 22.58 0.94 -11.20
N GLU A 85 21.73 0.91 -10.13
CA GLU A 85 21.79 -0.11 -9.07
C GLU A 85 21.43 -1.52 -9.57
N ALA A 86 20.59 -1.62 -10.60
CA ALA A 86 20.25 -2.89 -11.27
C ALA A 86 21.30 -3.31 -12.32
N GLU A 87 22.29 -2.45 -12.63
CA GLU A 87 23.28 -2.65 -13.70
C GLU A 87 22.63 -2.91 -15.07
N LEU A 88 21.52 -2.21 -15.37
CA LEU A 88 20.73 -2.36 -16.60
C LEU A 88 20.50 -1.03 -17.31
N CYS A 89 20.27 -1.12 -18.63
CA CYS A 89 19.81 0.00 -19.43
C CYS A 89 18.42 -0.26 -20.03
N LEU A 90 17.73 0.79 -20.50
CA LEU A 90 16.33 0.69 -20.97
C LEU A 90 16.08 -0.40 -22.02
N PRO A 91 16.95 -0.66 -23.02
CA PRO A 91 16.72 -1.72 -24.00
C PRO A 91 16.70 -3.15 -23.41
N GLU A 92 17.30 -3.35 -22.24
CA GLU A 92 17.39 -4.67 -21.57
C GLU A 92 16.13 -4.98 -20.76
N LEU A 93 15.25 -4.00 -20.57
CA LEU A 93 13.96 -4.16 -19.90
C LEU A 93 12.91 -4.76 -20.84
N ASP A 94 11.88 -5.31 -20.25
CA ASP A 94 10.78 -5.95 -20.96
C ASP A 94 9.46 -5.15 -20.88
N ALA A 95 9.32 -4.30 -19.85
CA ALA A 95 8.17 -3.40 -19.70
C ALA A 95 8.52 -2.20 -18.80
N VAL A 96 7.67 -1.17 -18.88
CA VAL A 96 7.62 -0.06 -17.92
C VAL A 96 6.24 -0.10 -17.23
N ALA A 97 6.25 -0.17 -15.90
CA ALA A 97 5.06 -0.14 -15.07
C ALA A 97 4.98 1.14 -14.24
N VAL A 98 3.78 1.59 -13.94
CA VAL A 98 3.55 2.78 -13.12
C VAL A 98 2.24 2.69 -12.37
N THR A 99 2.20 3.18 -11.15
CA THR A 99 0.95 3.37 -10.44
C THR A 99 0.12 4.46 -11.14
N ASN A 100 -1.07 4.08 -11.61
CA ASN A 100 -2.01 5.01 -12.26
C ASN A 100 -3.20 5.40 -11.38
N GLY A 101 -3.33 4.80 -10.19
CA GLY A 101 -4.34 5.08 -9.19
C GLY A 101 -4.55 3.93 -8.21
N PRO A 102 -5.31 4.17 -7.10
CA PRO A 102 -5.70 5.48 -6.59
C PRO A 102 -4.53 6.30 -6.04
N GLY A 103 -4.75 7.62 -5.81
CA GLY A 103 -3.74 8.50 -5.23
C GLY A 103 -3.97 9.99 -5.56
N LEU A 104 -2.99 10.82 -5.24
CA LEU A 104 -3.04 12.26 -5.51
C LEU A 104 -2.88 12.49 -7.02
N VAL A 105 -3.90 13.10 -7.64
CA VAL A 105 -3.96 13.22 -9.11
C VAL A 105 -2.73 13.88 -9.72
N GLY A 106 -2.24 14.98 -9.14
CA GLY A 106 -1.05 15.68 -9.65
C GLY A 106 0.23 14.85 -9.52
N ALA A 107 0.37 14.08 -8.45
CA ALA A 107 1.47 13.18 -8.21
C ALA A 107 1.45 11.99 -9.18
N LEU A 108 0.30 11.32 -9.32
CA LEU A 108 0.08 10.24 -10.29
C LEU A 108 0.39 10.68 -11.74
N LEU A 109 -0.06 11.89 -12.15
CA LEU A 109 0.18 12.43 -13.48
C LEU A 109 1.68 12.55 -13.80
N VAL A 110 2.52 12.87 -12.83
CA VAL A 110 3.97 12.94 -13.02
C VAL A 110 4.53 11.56 -13.37
N GLY A 111 4.21 10.54 -12.56
CA GLY A 111 4.65 9.16 -12.80
C GLY A 111 4.14 8.61 -14.12
N VAL A 112 2.84 8.73 -14.38
CA VAL A 112 2.18 8.23 -15.61
C VAL A 112 2.79 8.88 -16.86
N SER A 113 2.96 10.21 -16.85
CA SER A 113 3.54 10.92 -18.00
C SER A 113 4.99 10.54 -18.25
N TYR A 114 5.78 10.41 -17.20
CA TYR A 114 7.19 10.01 -17.28
C TYR A 114 7.33 8.57 -17.79
N ALA A 115 6.56 7.63 -17.23
CA ALA A 115 6.56 6.23 -17.65
C ALA A 115 6.14 6.05 -19.12
N LYS A 116 5.12 6.78 -19.59
CA LYS A 116 4.71 6.81 -21.00
C LYS A 116 5.84 7.27 -21.91
N GLY A 117 6.52 8.36 -21.52
CA GLY A 117 7.67 8.88 -22.29
C GLY A 117 8.78 7.85 -22.43
N LEU A 118 9.11 7.14 -21.34
CA LEU A 118 10.11 6.07 -21.36
C LEU A 118 9.66 4.88 -22.22
N ALA A 119 8.44 4.40 -22.03
CA ALA A 119 7.90 3.26 -22.77
C ALA A 119 7.87 3.56 -24.28
N TYR A 120 7.38 4.75 -24.65
CA TYR A 120 7.35 5.18 -26.05
C TYR A 120 8.74 5.26 -26.66
N ALA A 121 9.70 5.91 -25.99
CA ALA A 121 11.04 6.10 -26.50
C ALA A 121 11.81 4.78 -26.65
N ALA A 122 11.60 3.82 -25.75
CA ALA A 122 12.27 2.53 -25.75
C ALA A 122 11.51 1.43 -26.51
N GLY A 123 10.28 1.69 -26.98
CA GLY A 123 9.42 0.70 -27.64
C GLY A 123 9.02 -0.45 -26.70
N LEU A 124 8.82 -0.15 -25.41
CA LEU A 124 8.50 -1.12 -24.38
C LEU A 124 6.99 -1.17 -24.09
N PRO A 125 6.43 -2.33 -23.71
CA PRO A 125 5.11 -2.44 -23.12
C PRO A 125 4.95 -1.47 -21.95
N PHE A 126 3.78 -0.83 -21.88
CA PHE A 126 3.38 0.11 -20.83
C PHE A 126 2.27 -0.49 -19.98
N LEU A 127 2.40 -0.45 -18.66
CA LEU A 127 1.51 -1.08 -17.70
C LEU A 127 1.09 -0.10 -16.60
N GLY A 128 -0.18 0.24 -16.54
CA GLY A 128 -0.79 0.90 -15.40
C GLY A 128 -1.11 -0.12 -14.31
N VAL A 129 -0.83 0.23 -13.07
CA VAL A 129 -1.01 -0.66 -11.91
C VAL A 129 -1.82 0.04 -10.84
N ASN A 130 -2.76 -0.68 -10.25
CA ASN A 130 -3.51 -0.18 -9.10
C ASN A 130 -2.62 -0.19 -7.84
N HIS A 131 -2.57 0.95 -7.14
CA HIS A 131 -1.78 1.13 -5.93
C HIS A 131 -2.10 0.11 -4.81
N ILE A 132 -3.39 -0.24 -4.65
CA ILE A 132 -3.82 -1.20 -3.63
C ILE A 132 -3.34 -2.61 -4.02
N ALA A 133 -3.45 -2.98 -5.29
CA ALA A 133 -2.92 -4.24 -5.81
C ALA A 133 -1.39 -4.31 -5.63
N SER A 134 -0.68 -3.19 -5.80
CA SER A 134 0.76 -3.11 -5.54
C SER A 134 1.09 -3.43 -4.07
N HIS A 135 0.36 -2.85 -3.11
CA HIS A 135 0.56 -3.18 -1.70
C HIS A 135 0.33 -4.67 -1.41
N ILE A 136 -0.69 -5.29 -2.01
CA ILE A 136 -0.92 -6.75 -1.87
C ILE A 136 0.29 -7.53 -2.42
N ALA A 137 0.77 -7.14 -3.61
CA ALA A 137 1.89 -7.78 -4.29
C ALA A 137 3.23 -7.65 -3.54
N ALA A 138 3.38 -6.68 -2.61
CA ALA A 138 4.54 -6.60 -1.73
C ALA A 138 4.77 -7.90 -0.93
N ASN A 139 3.73 -8.68 -0.65
CA ASN A 139 3.87 -9.98 -0.01
C ASN A 139 4.62 -10.99 -0.89
N TYR A 140 4.46 -10.93 -2.20
CA TYR A 140 5.16 -11.82 -3.13
C TYR A 140 6.69 -11.60 -3.15
N LEU A 141 7.15 -10.40 -2.81
CA LEU A 141 8.57 -10.09 -2.69
C LEU A 141 9.21 -10.73 -1.44
N SER A 142 8.42 -10.99 -0.41
CA SER A 142 8.86 -11.60 0.85
C SER A 142 8.58 -13.10 0.90
N TYR A 143 7.56 -13.55 0.19
CA TYR A 143 7.10 -14.94 0.12
C TYR A 143 6.88 -15.32 -1.35
N PRO A 144 7.97 -15.67 -2.08
CA PRO A 144 7.88 -16.01 -3.50
C PRO A 144 6.95 -17.22 -3.80
N GLU A 145 6.72 -18.06 -2.78
CA GLU A 145 5.81 -19.21 -2.86
C GLU A 145 4.33 -18.85 -2.65
N LEU A 146 4.02 -17.62 -2.20
CA LEU A 146 2.63 -17.20 -2.01
C LEU A 146 1.93 -17.05 -3.36
N GLU A 147 0.86 -17.80 -3.54
CA GLU A 147 0.01 -17.76 -4.74
C GLU A 147 -1.45 -17.59 -4.32
N PRO A 148 -2.27 -16.90 -5.13
CA PRO A 148 -3.73 -16.85 -4.91
C PRO A 148 -4.36 -18.25 -4.93
N PRO A 149 -5.52 -18.45 -4.27
CA PRO A 149 -6.28 -17.43 -3.54
C PRO A 149 -5.82 -17.27 -2.09
N PHE A 150 -5.99 -16.03 -1.55
CA PHE A 150 -5.78 -15.72 -0.14
C PHE A 150 -6.58 -14.47 0.26
N THR A 151 -6.87 -14.32 1.56
CA THR A 151 -7.45 -13.09 2.11
C THR A 151 -6.34 -12.11 2.50
N CYS A 152 -6.53 -10.82 2.25
CA CYS A 152 -5.55 -9.77 2.58
C CYS A 152 -6.22 -8.59 3.29
N LEU A 153 -5.64 -8.15 4.42
CA LEU A 153 -5.90 -6.84 4.98
C LEU A 153 -4.92 -5.84 4.37
N VAL A 154 -5.43 -4.85 3.65
CA VAL A 154 -4.67 -3.68 3.24
C VAL A 154 -4.98 -2.53 4.16
N ALA A 155 -4.00 -2.07 4.94
CA ALA A 155 -4.12 -0.96 5.88
C ALA A 155 -3.03 0.08 5.61
N SER A 156 -3.42 1.28 5.19
CA SER A 156 -2.53 2.38 4.84
C SER A 156 -3.05 3.73 5.34
N GLY A 157 -2.39 4.82 4.97
CA GLY A 157 -2.85 6.19 5.25
C GLY A 157 -4.21 6.50 4.65
N GLY A 158 -4.49 6.02 3.43
CA GLY A 158 -5.75 6.30 2.72
C GLY A 158 -6.73 5.15 2.65
N HIS A 159 -6.32 3.92 2.97
CA HIS A 159 -7.13 2.73 2.74
C HIS A 159 -7.12 1.76 3.92
N SER A 160 -8.27 1.17 4.20
CA SER A 160 -8.43 0.04 5.11
C SER A 160 -9.44 -0.91 4.49
N HIS A 161 -8.93 -1.95 3.82
CA HIS A 161 -9.73 -2.90 3.03
C HIS A 161 -9.42 -4.34 3.43
N ILE A 162 -10.44 -5.19 3.48
CA ILE A 162 -10.29 -6.64 3.49
C ILE A 162 -10.67 -7.15 2.12
N ILE A 163 -9.75 -7.84 1.46
CA ILE A 163 -9.84 -8.23 0.05
C ILE A 163 -9.54 -9.71 -0.06
N VAL A 164 -10.29 -10.45 -0.88
CA VAL A 164 -9.89 -11.76 -1.36
C VAL A 164 -9.17 -11.58 -2.69
N VAL A 165 -7.94 -12.05 -2.77
CA VAL A 165 -7.20 -12.21 -4.02
C VAL A 165 -7.58 -13.58 -4.57
N GLU A 166 -8.33 -13.63 -5.66
CA GLU A 166 -8.89 -14.88 -6.17
C GLU A 166 -7.94 -15.62 -7.11
N SER A 167 -7.51 -14.93 -8.16
CA SER A 167 -6.51 -15.44 -9.11
C SER A 167 -6.03 -14.31 -10.01
N GLY A 168 -4.75 -14.26 -10.32
CA GLY A 168 -4.19 -13.23 -11.19
C GLY A 168 -4.53 -11.82 -10.70
N GLU A 169 -5.22 -11.05 -11.53
CA GLU A 169 -5.64 -9.66 -11.27
C GLU A 169 -7.09 -9.57 -10.71
N ARG A 170 -7.67 -10.66 -10.21
CA ARG A 170 -9.05 -10.65 -9.69
C ARG A 170 -9.08 -10.46 -8.18
N TYR A 171 -9.77 -9.39 -7.79
CA TYR A 171 -9.90 -8.97 -6.41
C TYR A 171 -11.39 -8.84 -6.03
N ARG A 172 -11.76 -9.35 -4.87
CA ARG A 172 -13.10 -9.23 -4.32
C ARG A 172 -13.04 -8.55 -2.95
N LEU A 173 -13.67 -7.39 -2.85
CA LEU A 173 -13.74 -6.60 -1.63
C LEU A 173 -14.74 -7.23 -0.65
N LEU A 174 -14.29 -7.57 0.56
CA LEU A 174 -15.15 -8.07 1.64
C LEU A 174 -15.58 -6.96 2.59
N GLY A 175 -14.70 -6.00 2.85
CA GLY A 175 -14.97 -4.89 3.74
C GLY A 175 -14.00 -3.73 3.52
N ARG A 176 -14.45 -2.53 3.86
CA ARG A 176 -13.66 -1.30 3.75
C ARG A 176 -14.00 -0.33 4.86
N THR A 177 -13.13 0.67 5.07
CA THR A 177 -13.51 1.75 5.96
C THR A 177 -14.66 2.57 5.39
N ARG A 178 -15.54 3.05 6.26
CA ARG A 178 -16.68 3.93 5.93
C ARG A 178 -16.38 5.40 6.20
N ASP A 179 -15.24 5.67 6.84
CA ASP A 179 -14.80 7.01 7.20
C ASP A 179 -13.25 7.08 7.13
N ASP A 180 -12.57 7.54 8.16
CA ASP A 180 -11.10 7.61 8.20
C ASP A 180 -10.48 6.22 7.95
N ALA A 181 -9.37 6.14 7.22
CA ALA A 181 -8.54 4.95 7.19
C ALA A 181 -7.76 4.79 8.51
N ALA A 182 -7.29 3.57 8.79
CA ALA A 182 -6.55 3.30 10.02
C ALA A 182 -5.31 4.20 10.18
N GLY A 183 -4.50 4.33 9.12
CA GLY A 183 -3.31 5.19 9.16
C GLY A 183 -3.66 6.65 9.34
N GLU A 184 -4.70 7.15 8.69
CA GLU A 184 -5.23 8.50 8.88
C GLU A 184 -5.69 8.73 10.33
N ALA A 185 -6.34 7.73 10.95
CA ALA A 185 -6.73 7.81 12.35
C ALA A 185 -5.51 7.88 13.29
N PHE A 186 -4.44 7.11 12.99
CA PHE A 186 -3.16 7.21 13.70
C PHE A 186 -2.54 8.61 13.58
N ASP A 187 -2.47 9.18 12.39
CA ASP A 187 -1.89 10.51 12.15
C ASP A 187 -2.70 11.61 12.84
N LYS A 188 -4.03 11.53 12.79
CA LYS A 188 -4.92 12.50 13.44
C LYS A 188 -4.81 12.45 14.96
N VAL A 189 -4.75 11.26 15.57
CA VAL A 189 -4.59 11.11 17.03
C VAL A 189 -3.19 11.52 17.46
N ALA A 190 -2.14 11.14 16.72
CA ALA A 190 -0.77 11.59 16.97
C ALA A 190 -0.68 13.11 17.02
N ARG A 191 -1.31 13.81 16.06
CA ARG A 191 -1.36 15.29 16.04
C ARG A 191 -2.03 15.86 17.29
N VAL A 192 -3.15 15.27 17.73
CA VAL A 192 -3.85 15.70 18.97
C VAL A 192 -2.99 15.47 20.20
N LEU A 193 -2.16 14.41 20.20
CA LEU A 193 -1.19 14.13 21.27
C LEU A 193 0.08 15.01 21.18
N GLY A 194 0.17 15.93 20.19
CA GLY A 194 1.33 16.80 20.00
C GLY A 194 2.55 16.10 19.40
N LEU A 195 2.36 14.94 18.76
CA LEU A 195 3.42 14.19 18.09
C LEU A 195 3.66 14.71 16.66
N PRO A 196 4.91 14.68 16.17
CA PRO A 196 5.23 15.13 14.82
C PRO A 196 4.68 14.15 13.74
N TYR A 197 4.62 14.63 12.49
CA TYR A 197 4.38 13.80 11.32
C TYR A 197 5.68 13.03 10.92
N PRO A 198 5.57 11.75 10.49
CA PRO A 198 4.37 10.91 10.38
C PRO A 198 3.88 10.42 11.74
N GLY A 199 2.57 10.49 11.94
CA GLY A 199 1.96 10.22 13.25
C GLY A 199 2.03 8.75 13.67
N GLY A 200 1.82 7.81 12.73
CA GLY A 200 1.78 6.38 13.03
C GLY A 200 3.02 5.87 13.78
N PRO A 201 4.25 5.99 13.24
CA PRO A 201 5.48 5.55 13.92
C PRO A 201 5.74 6.26 15.25
N ASN A 202 5.44 7.56 15.33
CA ASN A 202 5.63 8.33 16.55
C ASN A 202 4.65 7.91 17.65
N LEU A 203 3.39 7.64 17.27
CA LEU A 203 2.39 7.14 18.20
C LEU A 203 2.72 5.71 18.67
N GLU A 204 3.17 4.83 17.77
CA GLU A 204 3.64 3.49 18.14
C GLU A 204 4.79 3.56 19.16
N THR A 205 5.72 4.51 18.99
CA THR A 205 6.84 4.69 19.91
C THR A 205 6.34 5.13 21.29
N LEU A 206 5.45 6.11 21.35
CA LEU A 206 4.87 6.59 22.61
C LEU A 206 4.03 5.49 23.28
N ALA A 207 3.28 4.70 22.51
CA ALA A 207 2.42 3.63 23.03
C ALA A 207 3.18 2.51 23.77
N LYS A 208 4.48 2.34 23.51
CA LYS A 208 5.32 1.36 24.22
C LYS A 208 5.52 1.70 25.69
N GLU A 209 5.38 2.96 26.07
CA GLU A 209 5.60 3.46 27.42
C GLU A 209 4.31 3.44 28.27
N GLY A 210 3.14 3.21 27.63
CA GLY A 210 1.82 3.32 28.27
C GLY A 210 1.14 1.98 28.54
N ASP A 211 0.11 2.02 29.39
CA ASP A 211 -0.79 0.88 29.63
C ASP A 211 -1.90 0.80 28.57
N PRO A 212 -1.92 -0.25 27.71
CA PRO A 212 -2.91 -0.41 26.67
C PRO A 212 -4.33 -0.77 27.21
N LYS A 213 -4.48 -0.99 28.51
CA LYS A 213 -5.76 -1.31 29.16
C LYS A 213 -6.34 -0.14 29.95
N LYS A 214 -5.63 0.98 30.06
CA LYS A 214 -6.03 2.12 30.89
C LYS A 214 -7.32 2.76 30.41
N TYR A 215 -7.49 2.91 29.11
CA TYR A 215 -8.70 3.47 28.50
C TYR A 215 -9.36 2.45 27.57
N ARG A 216 -10.70 2.50 27.50
CA ARG A 216 -11.49 1.67 26.58
C ARG A 216 -12.21 2.57 25.60
N PHE A 217 -11.96 2.37 24.31
CA PHE A 217 -12.64 3.06 23.23
C PHE A 217 -13.57 2.08 22.52
N HIS A 218 -14.89 2.25 22.75
CA HIS A 218 -15.91 1.42 22.12
C HIS A 218 -16.29 1.94 20.74
N SER A 219 -16.60 1.03 19.85
CA SER A 219 -17.12 1.34 18.52
C SER A 219 -18.20 0.31 18.18
N ALA A 220 -19.45 0.64 18.46
CA ALA A 220 -20.59 -0.24 18.17
C ALA A 220 -20.64 -0.71 16.71
N PHE A 221 -20.21 0.16 15.77
CA PHE A 221 -20.09 -0.22 14.35
C PHE A 221 -19.10 -1.35 14.14
N ASN A 222 -17.93 -1.29 14.79
CA ASN A 222 -16.88 -2.31 14.62
C ASN A 222 -17.20 -3.62 15.36
N GLU A 223 -18.10 -3.60 16.34
CA GLU A 223 -18.58 -4.78 17.07
C GLU A 223 -19.64 -5.58 16.29
N GLY A 224 -20.17 -5.02 15.19
CA GLY A 224 -21.15 -5.67 14.32
C GLY A 224 -20.58 -6.83 13.49
N GLU A 225 -21.48 -7.61 12.87
CA GLU A 225 -21.13 -8.82 12.10
C GLU A 225 -20.41 -8.54 10.79
N GLY A 226 -20.54 -7.33 10.20
CA GLY A 226 -19.92 -6.96 8.94
C GLY A 226 -18.39 -6.84 9.03
N PHE A 227 -17.76 -6.77 7.85
CA PHE A 227 -16.29 -6.62 7.72
C PHE A 227 -15.84 -5.18 7.49
N ASP A 228 -16.76 -4.24 7.32
CA ASP A 228 -16.45 -2.82 7.19
C ASP A 228 -15.87 -2.25 8.49
N PHE A 229 -15.06 -1.20 8.36
CA PHE A 229 -14.43 -0.49 9.45
C PHE A 229 -15.03 0.92 9.65
N SER A 230 -14.88 1.48 10.84
CA SER A 230 -15.08 2.90 11.15
C SER A 230 -14.14 3.31 12.26
N PHE A 231 -13.31 4.33 12.01
CA PHE A 231 -12.29 4.78 12.97
C PHE A 231 -12.51 6.22 13.46
N SER A 232 -13.34 7.01 12.78
CA SER A 232 -13.62 8.42 13.16
C SER A 232 -14.23 8.55 14.55
N GLY A 233 -15.10 7.60 14.94
CA GLY A 233 -15.68 7.59 16.28
C GLY A 233 -14.63 7.35 17.38
N ILE A 234 -13.66 6.48 17.14
CA ILE A 234 -12.58 6.17 18.08
C ILE A 234 -11.67 7.39 18.24
N LYS A 235 -11.28 8.04 17.14
CA LYS A 235 -10.53 9.30 17.16
C LYS A 235 -11.27 10.36 18.00
N THR A 236 -12.56 10.54 17.77
CA THR A 236 -13.38 11.50 18.49
C THR A 236 -13.43 11.18 20.00
N ALA A 237 -13.51 9.90 20.36
CA ALA A 237 -13.48 9.49 21.77
C ALA A 237 -12.15 9.85 22.46
N VAL A 238 -11.02 9.71 21.76
CA VAL A 238 -9.70 10.15 22.27
C VAL A 238 -9.65 11.66 22.46
N VAL A 239 -10.10 12.43 21.49
CA VAL A 239 -10.13 13.91 21.56
C VAL A 239 -11.00 14.37 22.74
N ASN A 240 -12.21 13.79 22.87
CA ASN A 240 -13.11 14.13 23.96
C ASN A 240 -12.53 13.76 25.34
N ARG A 241 -11.80 12.64 25.44
CA ARG A 241 -11.16 12.23 26.69
C ARG A 241 -10.09 13.25 27.14
N LEU A 242 -9.27 13.73 26.18
CA LEU A 242 -8.27 14.77 26.45
C LEU A 242 -8.95 16.08 26.88
N HIS A 243 -9.94 16.52 26.13
CA HIS A 243 -10.63 17.79 26.42
C HIS A 243 -11.33 17.76 27.79
N ASN A 244 -12.01 16.66 28.13
CA ASN A 244 -12.66 16.52 29.42
C ASN A 244 -11.65 16.52 30.57
N ALA A 245 -10.47 15.95 30.40
CA ALA A 245 -9.42 15.98 31.40
C ALA A 245 -8.86 17.39 31.61
N GLU A 246 -8.64 18.13 30.52
CA GLU A 246 -8.22 19.55 30.60
C GLU A 246 -9.23 20.41 31.36
N GLN A 247 -10.53 20.21 31.10
CA GLN A 247 -11.60 20.93 31.79
C GLN A 247 -11.72 20.58 33.28
N SER A 248 -11.49 19.31 33.63
CA SER A 248 -11.58 18.84 35.02
C SER A 248 -10.29 19.03 35.83
N GLY A 249 -9.19 19.45 35.19
CA GLY A 249 -7.87 19.52 35.81
C GLY A 249 -7.24 18.15 36.06
N GLU A 250 -7.74 17.10 35.39
CA GLU A 250 -7.17 15.75 35.46
C GLU A 250 -5.91 15.66 34.59
N THR A 251 -4.85 15.10 35.14
CA THR A 251 -3.65 14.81 34.37
C THR A 251 -3.80 13.47 33.67
N ILE A 252 -3.73 13.48 32.34
CA ILE A 252 -3.70 12.26 31.51
C ILE A 252 -2.28 11.95 31.10
N ASP A 253 -1.86 10.70 31.28
CA ASP A 253 -0.68 10.17 30.66
C ASP A 253 -0.95 9.95 29.15
N ARG A 254 -0.21 10.66 28.30
CA ARG A 254 -0.35 10.57 26.84
C ARG A 254 0.10 9.21 26.31
N ALA A 255 1.04 8.54 27.00
CA ALA A 255 1.49 7.21 26.63
C ALA A 255 0.39 6.17 26.84
N ASP A 256 -0.34 6.24 27.97
CA ASP A 256 -1.49 5.36 28.24
C ASP A 256 -2.60 5.55 27.19
N LEU A 257 -2.83 6.80 26.80
CA LEU A 257 -3.83 7.13 25.79
C LEU A 257 -3.44 6.59 24.41
N ALA A 258 -2.18 6.78 24.01
CA ALA A 258 -1.62 6.25 22.76
C ALA A 258 -1.66 4.71 22.73
N ALA A 259 -1.26 4.06 23.84
CA ALA A 259 -1.28 2.59 23.96
C ALA A 259 -2.70 2.03 23.86
N SER A 260 -3.66 2.65 24.57
CA SER A 260 -5.07 2.23 24.56
C SER A 260 -5.73 2.44 23.19
N PHE A 261 -5.43 3.57 22.51
CA PHE A 261 -5.89 3.84 21.16
C PHE A 261 -5.32 2.82 20.17
N GLN A 262 -3.98 2.64 20.15
CA GLN A 262 -3.33 1.67 19.27
C GLN A 262 -3.91 0.27 19.45
N LYS A 263 -4.06 -0.18 20.72
CA LYS A 263 -4.65 -1.47 21.01
C LYS A 263 -6.06 -1.61 20.41
N THR A 264 -6.89 -0.58 20.54
CA THR A 264 -8.26 -0.61 20.01
C THR A 264 -8.27 -0.77 18.49
N ILE A 265 -7.47 0.02 17.76
CA ILE A 265 -7.38 -0.08 16.28
C ILE A 265 -6.84 -1.45 15.87
N VAL A 266 -5.76 -1.91 16.51
CA VAL A 266 -5.13 -3.20 16.23
C VAL A 266 -6.10 -4.36 16.46
N ASP A 267 -6.83 -4.36 17.56
CA ASP A 267 -7.81 -5.41 17.88
C ASP A 267 -8.92 -5.48 16.82
N ILE A 268 -9.46 -4.33 16.41
CA ILE A 268 -10.50 -4.24 15.36
C ILE A 268 -9.98 -4.80 14.03
N LEU A 269 -8.82 -4.33 13.59
CA LEU A 269 -8.23 -4.76 12.33
C LEU A 269 -7.96 -6.27 12.32
N ALA A 270 -7.32 -6.78 13.37
CA ALA A 270 -6.92 -8.18 13.44
C ALA A 270 -8.14 -9.11 13.60
N GLU A 271 -9.13 -8.75 14.44
CA GLU A 271 -10.31 -9.57 14.63
C GLU A 271 -11.15 -9.70 13.37
N LYS A 272 -11.48 -8.56 12.73
CA LYS A 272 -12.28 -8.57 11.50
C LYS A 272 -11.58 -9.29 10.36
N SER A 273 -10.25 -9.13 10.22
CA SER A 273 -9.49 -9.81 9.17
C SER A 273 -9.47 -11.32 9.33
N VAL A 274 -9.24 -11.82 10.54
CA VAL A 274 -9.29 -13.27 10.82
C VAL A 274 -10.70 -13.82 10.64
N ARG A 275 -11.72 -13.08 11.07
CA ARG A 275 -13.12 -13.47 10.87
C ARG A 275 -13.49 -13.50 9.40
N ALA A 276 -13.02 -12.52 8.61
CA ALA A 276 -13.24 -12.47 7.18
C ALA A 276 -12.54 -13.63 6.46
N ALA A 277 -11.31 -13.96 6.81
CA ALA A 277 -10.63 -15.13 6.28
C ALA A 277 -11.41 -16.42 6.59
N LYS A 278 -11.82 -16.63 7.85
CA LYS A 278 -12.62 -17.80 8.25
C LYS A 278 -13.95 -17.94 7.52
N SER A 279 -14.50 -16.85 7.00
CA SER A 279 -15.74 -16.90 6.21
C SER A 279 -15.52 -17.33 4.76
N GLN A 280 -14.28 -17.50 4.32
CA GLN A 280 -13.94 -17.96 2.97
C GLN A 280 -13.68 -19.46 2.97
N GLU A 281 -13.92 -20.10 1.82
CA GLU A 281 -13.65 -21.52 1.60
C GLU A 281 -12.25 -21.73 0.99
N GLY A 282 -11.69 -22.92 1.22
CA GLY A 282 -10.41 -23.36 0.67
C GLY A 282 -9.25 -22.44 1.06
N LEU A 283 -8.27 -22.32 0.18
CA LEU A 283 -7.03 -21.56 0.43
C LEU A 283 -7.26 -20.11 0.80
N ALA A 284 -8.34 -19.46 0.32
CA ALA A 284 -8.67 -18.09 0.68
C ALA A 284 -9.00 -17.94 2.18
N GLY A 285 -9.52 -19.00 2.81
CA GLY A 285 -9.77 -19.08 4.25
C GLY A 285 -8.56 -19.54 5.07
N GLU A 286 -7.62 -20.22 4.44
CA GLU A 286 -6.44 -20.81 5.09
C GLU A 286 -5.20 -19.87 5.08
N ARG A 287 -5.25 -18.80 4.30
CA ARG A 287 -4.14 -17.85 4.10
C ARG A 287 -4.60 -16.43 4.34
N LEU A 288 -3.92 -15.73 5.22
CA LEU A 288 -4.19 -14.33 5.55
C LEU A 288 -2.92 -13.50 5.38
N ALA A 289 -2.98 -12.51 4.52
CA ALA A 289 -1.90 -11.55 4.31
C ALA A 289 -2.21 -10.19 4.95
N LEU A 290 -1.18 -9.45 5.31
CA LEU A 290 -1.23 -8.05 5.73
C LEU A 290 -0.42 -7.21 4.73
N ALA A 291 -0.92 -6.02 4.38
CA ALA A 291 -0.29 -5.12 3.42
C ALA A 291 -0.57 -3.64 3.74
N GLY A 292 0.12 -2.72 3.08
CA GLY A 292 -0.02 -1.28 3.26
C GLY A 292 0.87 -0.72 4.38
N GLY A 293 1.03 0.61 4.44
CA GLY A 293 1.96 1.28 5.36
C GLY A 293 1.76 0.96 6.83
N VAL A 294 0.50 0.73 7.27
CA VAL A 294 0.19 0.34 8.66
C VAL A 294 0.68 -1.08 8.98
N SER A 295 1.00 -1.90 7.96
CA SER A 295 1.64 -3.21 8.17
C SER A 295 3.03 -3.11 8.80
N ALA A 296 3.65 -1.93 8.82
CA ALA A 296 4.87 -1.67 9.57
C ALA A 296 4.66 -1.60 11.10
N ASN A 297 3.43 -1.41 11.58
CA ASN A 297 3.12 -1.39 13.02
C ASN A 297 3.31 -2.77 13.64
N ARG A 298 4.24 -2.89 14.60
CA ARG A 298 4.61 -4.16 15.22
C ARG A 298 3.47 -4.78 16.02
N ALA A 299 2.70 -3.96 16.74
CA ALA A 299 1.58 -4.45 17.52
C ALA A 299 0.50 -5.06 16.61
N LEU A 300 0.27 -4.49 15.41
CA LEU A 300 -0.64 -5.07 14.42
C LEU A 300 -0.13 -6.40 13.89
N ARG A 301 1.16 -6.49 13.53
CA ARG A 301 1.76 -7.75 13.06
C ARG A 301 1.61 -8.87 14.09
N GLU A 302 1.99 -8.60 15.34
CA GLU A 302 1.92 -9.58 16.44
C GLU A 302 0.47 -10.02 16.73
N ALA A 303 -0.47 -9.07 16.71
CA ALA A 303 -1.87 -9.38 16.93
C ALA A 303 -2.48 -10.22 15.80
N MET A 304 -2.14 -9.90 14.54
CA MET A 304 -2.57 -10.64 13.35
C MET A 304 -1.99 -12.07 13.36
N GLU A 305 -0.68 -12.21 13.55
CA GLU A 305 0.01 -13.50 13.61
C GLU A 305 -0.55 -14.39 14.72
N THR A 306 -0.67 -13.83 15.94
CA THR A 306 -1.23 -14.56 17.10
C THR A 306 -2.64 -15.08 16.83
N ARG A 307 -3.51 -14.24 16.27
CA ARG A 307 -4.91 -14.62 16.01
C ARG A 307 -5.05 -15.56 14.83
N ALA A 308 -4.27 -15.35 13.76
CA ALA A 308 -4.24 -16.25 12.60
C ALA A 308 -3.76 -17.64 13.01
N THR A 309 -2.66 -17.73 13.77
CA THR A 309 -2.13 -19.00 14.29
C THR A 309 -3.14 -19.74 15.16
N LYS A 310 -3.82 -19.05 16.10
CA LYS A 310 -4.90 -19.64 16.91
C LYS A 310 -6.09 -20.11 16.08
N ALA A 311 -6.28 -19.52 14.93
CA ALA A 311 -7.34 -19.87 13.97
C ALA A 311 -6.94 -21.00 13.01
N GLY A 312 -5.68 -21.45 13.02
CA GLY A 312 -5.13 -22.40 12.05
C GLY A 312 -4.91 -21.80 10.66
N ILE A 313 -4.75 -20.48 10.56
CA ILE A 313 -4.57 -19.74 9.30
C ILE A 313 -3.10 -19.36 9.15
N ALA A 314 -2.50 -19.65 7.98
CA ALA A 314 -1.15 -19.21 7.64
C ALA A 314 -1.12 -17.67 7.47
N PHE A 315 -0.17 -17.00 8.12
CA PHE A 315 -0.05 -15.55 8.10
C PHE A 315 1.15 -15.09 7.28
N TYR A 316 0.94 -14.07 6.45
CA TYR A 316 1.94 -13.47 5.57
C TYR A 316 1.97 -11.96 5.79
N CYS A 317 3.18 -11.40 5.96
CA CYS A 317 3.35 -9.97 6.13
C CYS A 317 4.67 -9.54 5.51
N PRO A 318 4.70 -8.53 4.61
CA PRO A 318 5.92 -8.21 3.88
C PRO A 318 7.02 -7.72 4.81
N ALA A 319 8.27 -7.87 4.37
CA ALA A 319 9.42 -7.28 5.06
C ALA A 319 9.21 -5.75 5.21
N PHE A 320 9.76 -5.16 6.28
CA PHE A 320 9.55 -3.74 6.58
C PHE A 320 9.91 -2.81 5.41
N ALA A 321 10.89 -3.17 4.60
CA ALA A 321 11.32 -2.41 3.42
C ALA A 321 10.24 -2.29 2.33
N TYR A 322 9.20 -3.16 2.36
CA TYR A 322 8.14 -3.19 1.36
C TYR A 322 6.76 -2.81 1.91
N CYS A 323 6.68 -2.36 3.17
CA CYS A 323 5.40 -1.98 3.79
C CYS A 323 4.88 -0.64 3.30
N THR A 324 5.75 0.36 3.22
CA THR A 324 5.43 1.71 2.75
C THR A 324 5.53 1.79 1.24
N ASP A 325 5.11 2.92 0.66
CA ASP A 325 5.11 3.13 -0.78
C ASP A 325 6.51 2.96 -1.36
N ASN A 326 6.62 2.07 -2.35
CA ASN A 326 7.85 1.75 -3.04
C ASN A 326 7.54 1.20 -4.44
N ALA A 327 8.51 1.26 -5.35
CA ALA A 327 8.28 0.81 -6.72
C ALA A 327 8.45 -0.70 -6.92
N ALA A 328 9.10 -1.41 -5.99
CA ALA A 328 9.24 -2.86 -6.10
C ALA A 328 7.86 -3.56 -6.04
N MET A 329 6.96 -3.09 -5.18
CA MET A 329 5.58 -3.59 -5.11
C MET A 329 4.81 -3.39 -6.41
N VAL A 330 5.04 -2.25 -7.11
CA VAL A 330 4.41 -1.95 -8.40
C VAL A 330 4.89 -2.90 -9.49
N GLY A 331 6.20 -3.15 -9.55
CA GLY A 331 6.80 -4.09 -10.50
C GLY A 331 6.34 -5.55 -10.26
N SER A 332 6.17 -5.93 -8.99
CA SER A 332 5.64 -7.23 -8.62
C SER A 332 4.19 -7.40 -9.09
N ALA A 333 3.34 -6.40 -8.87
CA ALA A 333 1.95 -6.41 -9.35
C ALA A 333 1.85 -6.39 -10.88
N ALA A 334 2.72 -5.64 -11.56
CA ALA A 334 2.72 -5.54 -13.03
C ALA A 334 3.07 -6.85 -13.74
N TYR A 335 3.81 -7.75 -13.09
CA TYR A 335 4.31 -8.98 -13.70
C TYR A 335 3.19 -9.89 -14.21
N GLY A 336 2.11 -10.04 -13.44
CA GLY A 336 0.94 -10.83 -13.84
C GLY A 336 0.36 -10.35 -15.17
N LYS A 337 0.11 -9.05 -15.29
CA LYS A 337 -0.40 -8.42 -16.53
C LYS A 337 0.55 -8.66 -17.71
N LEU A 338 1.85 -8.45 -17.51
CA LEU A 338 2.86 -8.68 -18.55
C LEU A 338 2.83 -10.12 -19.08
N MET A 339 2.75 -11.12 -18.18
CA MET A 339 2.74 -12.54 -18.55
C MET A 339 1.44 -12.96 -19.26
N LEU A 340 0.33 -12.31 -18.96
CA LEU A 340 -0.93 -12.47 -19.70
C LEU A 340 -0.89 -11.78 -21.07
N GLY A 341 0.09 -10.90 -21.30
CA GLY A 341 0.19 -10.08 -22.51
C GLY A 341 -0.72 -8.87 -22.50
N GLU A 342 -1.24 -8.52 -21.34
CA GLU A 342 -2.07 -7.35 -21.12
C GLU A 342 -1.17 -6.10 -21.04
N THR A 343 -1.49 -5.07 -21.81
CA THR A 343 -0.77 -3.81 -21.81
C THR A 343 -1.74 -2.65 -21.94
N ASP A 344 -1.36 -1.53 -21.37
CA ASP A 344 -2.14 -0.32 -21.48
C ASP A 344 -1.69 0.54 -22.67
N SER A 345 -2.63 1.27 -23.26
CA SER A 345 -2.32 2.23 -24.30
C SER A 345 -1.70 3.49 -23.72
N LEU A 346 -1.01 4.27 -24.56
CA LEU A 346 -0.47 5.57 -24.15
C LEU A 346 -1.56 6.61 -23.84
N SER A 347 -2.85 6.28 -24.05
CA SER A 347 -3.99 7.10 -23.63
C SER A 347 -4.38 6.88 -22.16
N LEU A 348 -3.89 5.81 -21.48
CA LEU A 348 -4.12 5.60 -20.05
C LEU A 348 -3.89 6.90 -19.26
N ASN A 349 -4.75 7.20 -18.31
CA ASN A 349 -4.61 8.40 -17.48
C ASN A 349 -4.52 8.08 -16.00
N ALA A 350 -4.14 9.04 -15.19
CA ALA A 350 -4.21 8.97 -13.74
C ALA A 350 -5.68 8.97 -13.29
N ILE A 351 -6.04 8.06 -12.39
CA ILE A 351 -7.38 7.89 -11.85
C ILE A 351 -7.31 7.95 -10.31
N PRO A 352 -7.62 9.13 -9.70
CA PRO A 352 -7.43 9.34 -8.26
C PRO A 352 -8.22 8.39 -7.35
N TYR A 353 -9.36 7.89 -7.84
CA TYR A 353 -10.28 7.03 -7.10
C TYR A 353 -10.46 5.66 -7.76
N LEU A 354 -9.39 5.15 -8.39
CA LEU A 354 -9.42 3.85 -9.06
C LEU A 354 -9.76 2.74 -8.06
N SER A 355 -10.90 2.08 -8.27
CA SER A 355 -11.28 0.91 -7.46
C SER A 355 -10.38 -0.28 -7.80
N ILE A 356 -10.07 -1.10 -6.79
CA ILE A 356 -9.35 -2.35 -7.03
C ILE A 356 -10.22 -3.38 -7.77
N GLU A 357 -11.54 -3.29 -7.65
CA GLU A 357 -12.50 -4.18 -8.34
C GLU A 357 -12.65 -3.83 -9.82
N ASP A 358 -12.38 -2.57 -10.23
CA ASP A 358 -12.50 -2.13 -11.62
C ASP A 358 -11.44 -2.78 -12.54
N GLN A 359 -10.35 -3.28 -11.98
CA GLN A 359 -9.34 -4.04 -12.74
C GLN A 359 -9.88 -5.38 -13.24
N SER A 360 -10.88 -5.97 -12.58
CA SER A 360 -11.47 -7.26 -12.95
C SER A 360 -12.49 -7.16 -14.10
N GLN A 361 -12.87 -5.96 -14.57
CA GLN A 361 -13.88 -5.76 -15.62
C GLN A 361 -13.30 -5.52 -17.02
N GLY A 362 -11.98 -5.47 -17.16
CA GLY A 362 -11.27 -5.17 -18.40
C GLY A 362 -10.72 -6.40 -19.16
N ALA A 363 -11.15 -7.62 -18.83
CA ALA A 363 -10.72 -8.86 -19.49
C ALA A 363 -11.82 -9.42 -20.39
#